data_75b7dd1a61e064847c8d5f72b2e70951
#
_entry.id   75b7dd1a61e064847c8d5f72b2e70951
#
_cell.length_a   1.000
_cell.length_b   1.000
_cell.length_c   1.000
_cell.angle_alpha   90.00
_cell.angle_beta   90.00
_cell.angle_gamma   90.00
#
_symmetry.space_group_name_H-M   'P 1'
#
loop_
_entity.id
_entity.type
_entity.pdbx_description
1 polymer ?
#
loop_
_entity_poly.entity_id
_entity_poly.type
_entity_poly.pdbx_seq_one_letter_code
_entity_poly.pdbx_strand_id
1 'polypeptide(L)'
;MLLVTNYWASFPKTWVASNGLSGTSVSEARTVADCMRYCDRPDTIFLINCDPKLLYELAATFSALPMRRKPLISVDLVLRRPLRPWHYLPSTFKRLMLTRVDHHILFHKDVRGYQKYFGVHPERCSFVPFKSSLPLARDPAAGADGEYVLCYGRSQRDWKTFFEAMKRVPYPGATSALSLPKKLARRPGLLPKNVRLLADEDTQASQVRIISGAKLVVLPILKSNLAASGLSIGLNAMALGKCVIGSEGPAFTGIFSEEMLQVPPGDPDALAATIRRAWEDDELRRRTGMRAHQYAAKAGGRDDIYQRVIDATALWYTQQVLPRGMQPLNEVG
;
A
#
# COMPACT_ATOMS: atom_id res chain seq x y z
N MET A 1 8.69 20.46 15.91
CA MET A 1 7.90 20.16 14.70
C MET A 1 6.66 19.39 15.09
N LEU A 2 5.51 19.76 14.57
CA LEU A 2 4.21 19.17 14.88
C LEU A 2 3.70 18.39 13.67
N LEU A 3 3.50 17.08 13.82
CA LEU A 3 2.88 16.24 12.81
C LEU A 3 1.39 16.10 13.09
N VAL A 4 0.54 16.45 12.13
CA VAL A 4 -0.91 16.29 12.19
C VAL A 4 -1.33 15.23 11.17
N THR A 5 -1.98 14.15 11.62
CA THR A 5 -2.33 13.02 10.77
C THR A 5 -3.75 12.52 10.98
N ASN A 6 -4.33 11.89 9.96
CA ASN A 6 -5.72 11.42 9.94
C ASN A 6 -5.90 9.96 10.36
N TYR A 7 -4.86 9.17 10.43
CA TYR A 7 -5.06 7.71 10.44
C TYR A 7 -4.40 6.97 11.60
N TRP A 8 -3.34 7.47 12.16
CA TRP A 8 -2.52 6.61 12.99
C TRP A 8 -2.79 6.81 14.49
N ALA A 9 -3.91 6.23 14.95
CA ALA A 9 -4.24 6.20 16.39
C ALA A 9 -3.11 5.64 17.26
N SER A 10 -2.22 4.83 16.67
CA SER A 10 -1.01 4.28 17.31
C SER A 10 0.26 5.05 16.98
N PHE A 11 0.18 6.18 16.28
CA PHE A 11 1.37 6.99 16.00
C PHE A 11 1.96 7.51 17.31
N PRO A 12 3.28 7.45 17.51
CA PRO A 12 3.87 7.84 18.77
C PRO A 12 3.59 9.33 19.06
N LYS A 13 3.21 9.63 20.31
CA LYS A 13 2.94 11.01 20.75
C LYS A 13 4.18 11.91 20.66
N THR A 14 5.34 11.33 20.88
CA THR A 14 6.67 11.94 20.71
C THR A 14 7.46 11.09 19.73
N TRP A 15 8.30 11.72 18.93
CA TRP A 15 9.10 11.04 17.94
C TRP A 15 10.48 11.70 17.79
N VAL A 16 11.44 10.89 17.39
CA VAL A 16 12.78 11.35 17.03
C VAL A 16 13.13 10.68 15.69
N ALA A 17 13.51 11.49 14.71
CA ALA A 17 14.00 11.01 13.44
C ALA A 17 15.49 10.65 13.51
N SER A 18 15.96 9.79 12.62
CA SER A 18 17.36 9.35 12.55
C SER A 18 18.36 10.49 12.33
N ASN A 19 17.91 11.63 11.78
CA ASN A 19 18.72 12.84 11.63
C ASN A 19 18.72 13.77 12.87
N GLY A 20 18.16 13.34 13.99
CA GLY A 20 18.09 14.09 15.25
C GLY A 20 16.93 15.07 15.35
N LEU A 21 16.14 15.29 14.27
CA LEU A 21 14.95 16.11 14.35
C LEU A 21 13.89 15.42 15.22
N SER A 22 13.31 16.18 16.15
CA SER A 22 12.31 15.64 17.08
C SER A 22 11.05 16.50 17.12
N GLY A 23 9.99 15.95 17.67
CA GLY A 23 8.74 16.68 17.83
C GLY A 23 7.64 15.85 18.49
N THR A 24 6.43 16.38 18.43
CA THR A 24 5.23 15.73 18.93
C THR A 24 4.28 15.42 17.78
N SER A 25 3.65 14.26 17.81
CA SER A 25 2.49 13.99 16.95
C SER A 25 1.22 14.47 17.64
N VAL A 26 0.31 15.01 16.87
CA VAL A 26 -1.00 15.43 17.35
C VAL A 26 -1.98 14.28 17.14
N SER A 27 -2.96 14.22 18.02
CA SER A 27 -4.11 13.35 17.82
C SER A 27 -4.77 13.63 16.47
N GLU A 28 -5.39 12.63 15.93
CA GLU A 28 -5.98 12.62 14.59
C GLU A 28 -6.80 13.87 14.24
N ALA A 29 -6.50 14.45 13.09
CA ALA A 29 -7.35 15.41 12.40
C ALA A 29 -8.01 14.69 11.21
N ARG A 30 -9.30 14.45 11.26
CA ARG A 30 -10.04 13.68 10.25
C ARG A 30 -10.84 14.55 9.29
N THR A 31 -10.94 15.85 9.56
CA THR A 31 -11.65 16.82 8.73
C THR A 31 -10.75 18.01 8.43
N VAL A 32 -11.11 18.77 7.40
CA VAL A 32 -10.43 20.05 7.11
C VAL A 32 -10.53 20.99 8.28
N ALA A 33 -11.70 21.06 8.95
CA ALA A 33 -11.90 21.94 10.12
C ALA A 33 -10.95 21.59 11.27
N ASP A 34 -10.72 20.30 11.52
CA ASP A 34 -9.74 19.85 12.52
C ASP A 34 -8.32 20.28 12.15
N CYS A 35 -7.94 20.09 10.88
CA CYS A 35 -6.63 20.49 10.38
C CYS A 35 -6.41 22.01 10.51
N MET A 36 -7.40 22.81 10.19
CA MET A 36 -7.30 24.28 10.22
C MET A 36 -6.99 24.84 11.63
N ARG A 37 -7.32 24.13 12.71
CA ARG A 37 -6.96 24.52 14.09
C ARG A 37 -5.45 24.54 14.34
N TYR A 38 -4.68 23.84 13.52
CA TYR A 38 -3.22 23.76 13.65
C TYR A 38 -2.48 24.68 12.67
N CYS A 39 -3.19 25.38 11.79
CA CYS A 39 -2.57 26.25 10.78
C CYS A 39 -1.90 27.51 11.35
N ASP A 40 -2.28 27.92 12.55
CA ASP A 40 -1.67 29.08 13.20
C ASP A 40 -0.30 28.76 13.82
N ARG A 41 0.05 27.47 13.96
CA ARG A 41 1.37 27.04 14.44
C ARG A 41 2.36 26.99 13.28
N PRO A 42 3.54 27.64 13.41
CA PRO A 42 4.51 27.72 12.31
C PRO A 42 5.14 26.37 11.96
N ASP A 43 5.28 25.47 12.93
CA ASP A 43 6.00 24.21 12.87
C ASP A 43 5.11 23.00 12.49
N THR A 44 3.89 23.25 11.98
CA THR A 44 2.92 22.20 11.63
C THR A 44 3.21 21.60 10.24
N ILE A 45 3.15 20.27 10.14
CA ILE A 45 3.15 19.48 8.90
C ILE A 45 1.93 18.55 8.90
N PHE A 46 1.18 18.55 7.81
CA PHE A 46 0.09 17.60 7.59
C PHE A 46 0.57 16.35 6.89
N LEU A 47 0.30 15.21 7.51
CA LEU A 47 0.68 13.87 7.03
C LEU A 47 -0.60 13.07 6.79
N ILE A 48 -1.13 13.12 5.56
CA ILE A 48 -2.42 12.50 5.21
C ILE A 48 -2.20 11.12 4.59
N ASN A 49 -2.66 10.10 5.30
CA ASN A 49 -2.48 8.71 4.94
C ASN A 49 -3.76 8.11 4.33
N CYS A 50 -3.65 7.54 3.13
CA CYS A 50 -4.69 6.78 2.43
C CYS A 50 -6.07 7.46 2.31
N ASP A 51 -6.16 8.78 2.50
CA ASP A 51 -7.40 9.55 2.41
C ASP A 51 -7.33 10.60 1.31
N PRO A 52 -7.66 10.23 0.06
CA PRO A 52 -7.63 11.17 -1.06
C PRO A 52 -8.65 12.31 -0.91
N LYS A 53 -9.77 12.09 -0.19
CA LYS A 53 -10.79 13.12 0.00
C LYS A 53 -10.24 14.25 0.86
N LEU A 54 -9.78 13.92 2.07
CA LEU A 54 -9.20 14.92 2.98
C LEU A 54 -7.98 15.61 2.34
N LEU A 55 -7.12 14.86 1.63
CA LEU A 55 -5.96 15.41 0.95
C LEU A 55 -6.35 16.46 -0.10
N TYR A 56 -7.35 16.17 -0.95
CA TYR A 56 -7.79 17.12 -1.99
C TYR A 56 -8.54 18.31 -1.40
N GLU A 57 -9.34 18.12 -0.37
CA GLU A 57 -10.02 19.20 0.34
C GLU A 57 -9.01 20.15 1.00
N LEU A 58 -7.95 19.62 1.65
CA LEU A 58 -6.87 20.45 2.20
C LEU A 58 -6.09 21.17 1.10
N ALA A 59 -5.75 20.49 0.01
CA ALA A 59 -5.06 21.11 -1.12
C ALA A 59 -5.87 22.26 -1.73
N ALA A 60 -7.19 22.11 -1.85
CA ALA A 60 -8.10 23.16 -2.30
C ALA A 60 -8.18 24.32 -1.29
N THR A 61 -8.31 24.02 0.01
CA THR A 61 -8.37 25.02 1.08
C THR A 61 -7.08 25.85 1.13
N PHE A 62 -5.90 25.23 1.03
CA PHE A 62 -4.62 25.94 1.00
C PHE A 62 -4.41 26.74 -0.30
N SER A 63 -5.10 26.38 -1.38
CA SER A 63 -5.11 27.19 -2.59
C SER A 63 -5.96 28.45 -2.43
N ALA A 64 -7.09 28.35 -1.68
CA ALA A 64 -7.96 29.48 -1.40
C ALA A 64 -7.43 30.38 -0.26
N LEU A 65 -6.70 29.82 0.69
CA LEU A 65 -6.17 30.50 1.86
C LEU A 65 -4.63 30.35 1.95
N PRO A 66 -3.89 30.98 1.05
CA PRO A 66 -2.42 30.79 0.95
C PRO A 66 -1.68 31.20 2.24
N MET A 67 -2.17 32.18 2.98
CA MET A 67 -1.59 32.62 4.25
C MET A 67 -1.63 31.57 5.36
N ARG A 68 -2.55 30.60 5.26
CA ARG A 68 -2.69 29.48 6.20
C ARG A 68 -2.07 28.17 5.69
N ARG A 69 -1.41 28.24 4.53
CA ARG A 69 -0.77 27.05 3.94
C ARG A 69 0.33 26.51 4.84
N LYS A 70 0.29 25.21 5.04
CA LYS A 70 1.33 24.43 5.73
C LYS A 70 1.81 23.32 4.82
N PRO A 71 3.01 22.76 5.07
CA PRO A 71 3.48 21.58 4.37
C PRO A 71 2.45 20.44 4.40
N LEU A 72 2.13 19.91 3.24
CA LEU A 72 1.14 18.85 3.05
C LEU A 72 1.81 17.65 2.40
N ILE A 73 1.88 16.54 3.14
CA ILE A 73 2.49 15.29 2.71
C ILE A 73 1.41 14.22 2.58
N SER A 74 1.39 13.51 1.46
CA SER A 74 0.57 12.30 1.32
C SER A 74 1.37 11.04 1.64
N VAL A 75 0.74 10.07 2.31
CA VAL A 75 1.30 8.74 2.53
C VAL A 75 0.37 7.71 1.89
N ASP A 76 0.94 6.79 1.10
CA ASP A 76 0.23 5.68 0.44
C ASP A 76 -1.03 6.10 -0.34
N LEU A 77 -0.93 7.11 -1.16
CA LEU A 77 -2.05 7.55 -1.98
C LEU A 77 -2.36 6.52 -3.08
N VAL A 78 -3.56 5.93 -3.06
CA VAL A 78 -3.97 4.92 -4.02
C VAL A 78 -4.56 5.58 -5.28
N LEU A 79 -3.80 5.57 -6.37
CA LEU A 79 -4.22 6.11 -7.66
C LEU A 79 -4.43 5.00 -8.70
N ARG A 80 -5.31 5.27 -9.67
CA ARG A 80 -5.57 4.41 -10.82
C ARG A 80 -5.38 5.19 -12.11
N ARG A 81 -4.78 4.56 -13.12
CA ARG A 81 -4.73 5.16 -14.46
C ARG A 81 -6.14 5.33 -15.03
N PRO A 82 -6.43 6.40 -15.76
CA PRO A 82 -7.68 6.54 -16.51
C PRO A 82 -7.71 5.50 -17.62
N LEU A 83 -8.82 4.74 -17.73
CA LEU A 83 -8.99 3.68 -18.73
C LEU A 83 -9.96 4.10 -19.86
N ARG A 84 -10.78 5.13 -19.64
CA ARG A 84 -11.86 5.57 -20.54
C ARG A 84 -11.83 7.09 -20.65
N PRO A 85 -12.33 7.68 -21.75
CA PRO A 85 -12.32 9.13 -21.97
C PRO A 85 -12.88 9.94 -20.79
N TRP A 86 -13.99 9.51 -20.19
CA TRP A 86 -14.61 10.20 -19.06
C TRP A 86 -13.84 10.10 -17.74
N HIS A 87 -12.84 9.22 -17.65
CA HIS A 87 -11.94 9.17 -16.47
C HIS A 87 -10.92 10.31 -16.49
N TYR A 88 -10.67 10.95 -17.65
CA TYR A 88 -9.64 11.98 -17.74
C TYR A 88 -10.05 13.27 -17.05
N LEU A 89 -11.33 13.66 -17.09
CA LEU A 89 -11.80 14.87 -16.40
C LEU A 89 -11.57 14.81 -14.88
N PRO A 90 -12.00 13.75 -14.14
CA PRO A 90 -11.63 13.60 -12.74
C PRO A 90 -10.12 13.50 -12.51
N SER A 91 -9.37 12.91 -13.44
CA SER A 91 -7.91 12.81 -13.32
C SER A 91 -7.22 14.15 -13.44
N THR A 92 -7.73 15.05 -14.30
CA THR A 92 -7.22 16.44 -14.41
C THR A 92 -7.46 17.22 -13.14
N PHE A 93 -8.63 17.11 -12.52
CA PHE A 93 -8.89 17.70 -11.21
C PHE A 93 -7.92 17.16 -10.14
N LYS A 94 -7.74 15.85 -10.07
CA LYS A 94 -6.77 15.23 -9.16
C LYS A 94 -5.36 15.73 -9.41
N ARG A 95 -4.95 15.85 -10.67
CA ARG A 95 -3.65 16.41 -11.06
C ARG A 95 -3.48 17.81 -10.50
N LEU A 96 -4.48 18.69 -10.66
CA LEU A 96 -4.44 20.04 -10.11
C LEU A 96 -4.28 20.04 -8.58
N MET A 97 -5.03 19.19 -7.88
CA MET A 97 -4.90 19.10 -6.42
C MET A 97 -3.54 18.54 -5.98
N LEU A 98 -3.02 17.53 -6.68
CA LEU A 98 -1.74 16.91 -6.35
C LEU A 98 -0.53 17.82 -6.62
N THR A 99 -0.65 18.83 -7.48
CA THR A 99 0.40 19.88 -7.60
C THR A 99 0.55 20.70 -6.33
N ARG A 100 -0.44 20.72 -5.46
CA ARG A 100 -0.45 21.44 -4.18
C ARG A 100 0.03 20.62 -3.00
N VAL A 101 0.19 19.31 -3.17
CA VAL A 101 0.81 18.42 -2.17
C VAL A 101 2.32 18.57 -2.27
N ASP A 102 3.00 18.85 -1.18
CA ASP A 102 4.42 19.20 -1.21
C ASP A 102 5.32 17.96 -1.37
N HIS A 103 4.93 16.83 -0.78
CA HIS A 103 5.68 15.58 -0.88
C HIS A 103 4.77 14.34 -0.81
N HIS A 104 5.26 13.24 -1.39
CA HIS A 104 4.56 11.96 -1.43
C HIS A 104 5.45 10.87 -0.85
N ILE A 105 5.02 10.23 0.23
CA ILE A 105 5.66 9.03 0.78
C ILE A 105 4.92 7.82 0.21
N LEU A 106 5.63 6.98 -0.54
CA LEU A 106 5.08 5.88 -1.30
C LEU A 106 5.67 4.55 -0.84
N PHE A 107 4.85 3.50 -0.81
CA PHE A 107 5.29 2.14 -0.52
C PHE A 107 5.63 1.34 -1.79
N HIS A 108 5.78 2.02 -2.93
CA HIS A 108 6.23 1.46 -4.21
C HIS A 108 7.27 2.39 -4.86
N LYS A 109 8.14 1.82 -5.68
CA LYS A 109 9.23 2.55 -6.34
C LYS A 109 8.83 3.15 -7.68
N ASP A 110 7.91 2.52 -8.41
CA ASP A 110 7.53 2.95 -9.76
C ASP A 110 6.54 4.12 -9.71
N VAL A 111 7.03 5.32 -9.92
CA VAL A 111 6.24 6.56 -9.95
C VAL A 111 5.85 7.02 -11.37
N ARG A 112 6.23 6.27 -12.43
CA ARG A 112 5.97 6.66 -13.83
C ARG A 112 4.48 6.90 -14.10
N GLY A 113 3.61 6.08 -13.53
CA GLY A 113 2.17 6.24 -13.65
C GLY A 113 1.65 7.50 -12.94
N TYR A 114 2.20 7.84 -11.78
CA TYR A 114 1.86 9.06 -11.04
C TYR A 114 2.29 10.29 -11.81
N GLN A 115 3.50 10.29 -12.37
CA GLN A 115 4.00 11.38 -13.20
C GLN A 115 3.15 11.54 -14.46
N LYS A 116 2.93 10.47 -15.22
CA LYS A 116 2.22 10.49 -16.50
C LYS A 116 0.79 11.00 -16.39
N TYR A 117 0.02 10.48 -15.42
CA TYR A 117 -1.43 10.74 -15.33
C TYR A 117 -1.79 11.86 -14.37
N PHE A 118 -0.94 12.12 -13.37
CA PHE A 118 -1.25 13.05 -12.28
C PHE A 118 -0.22 14.16 -12.09
N GLY A 119 0.87 14.17 -12.87
CA GLY A 119 1.89 15.22 -12.79
C GLY A 119 2.70 15.22 -11.48
N VAL A 120 2.73 14.08 -10.78
CA VAL A 120 3.56 13.91 -9.58
C VAL A 120 4.98 13.61 -10.02
N HIS A 121 5.90 14.53 -9.75
CA HIS A 121 7.30 14.39 -10.14
C HIS A 121 8.06 13.47 -9.18
N PRO A 122 9.03 12.66 -9.68
CA PRO A 122 9.83 11.74 -8.86
C PRO A 122 10.55 12.40 -7.70
N GLU A 123 11.09 13.62 -7.89
CA GLU A 123 11.79 14.39 -6.85
C GLU A 123 10.90 14.80 -5.67
N ARG A 124 9.59 14.74 -5.85
CA ARG A 124 8.59 14.94 -4.78
C ARG A 124 8.13 13.64 -4.12
N CYS A 125 8.81 12.54 -4.40
CA CYS A 125 8.45 11.22 -3.90
C CYS A 125 9.58 10.61 -3.08
N SER A 126 9.24 10.02 -1.93
CA SER A 126 10.13 9.14 -1.18
C SER A 126 9.55 7.74 -1.17
N PHE A 127 10.39 6.74 -1.47
CA PHE A 127 10.02 5.33 -1.28
C PHE A 127 10.35 4.92 0.15
N VAL A 128 9.37 4.32 0.82
CA VAL A 128 9.52 3.74 2.15
C VAL A 128 9.12 2.26 2.08
N PRO A 129 10.00 1.31 2.48
CA PRO A 129 9.64 -0.10 2.54
C PRO A 129 8.47 -0.34 3.49
N PHE A 130 7.48 -1.11 3.03
CA PHE A 130 6.32 -1.45 3.84
C PHE A 130 6.65 -2.57 4.85
N LYS A 131 5.73 -2.88 5.75
CA LYS A 131 5.88 -3.81 6.87
C LYS A 131 4.98 -5.03 6.77
N SER A 132 5.30 -6.10 7.50
CA SER A 132 4.32 -7.13 7.87
C SER A 132 3.45 -6.65 9.04
N SER A 133 2.21 -7.12 9.08
CA SER A 133 1.29 -6.93 10.22
C SER A 133 1.09 -8.21 11.03
N LEU A 134 1.56 -9.33 10.51
CA LEU A 134 1.48 -10.64 11.17
C LEU A 134 2.84 -11.01 11.78
N PRO A 135 2.84 -11.83 12.84
CA PRO A 135 4.07 -12.36 13.39
C PRO A 135 4.77 -13.27 12.37
N LEU A 136 6.08 -13.34 12.47
CA LEU A 136 6.88 -14.26 11.67
C LEU A 136 6.60 -15.70 12.09
N ALA A 137 6.49 -16.59 11.11
CA ALA A 137 6.40 -18.02 11.37
C ALA A 137 7.70 -18.53 12.04
N ARG A 138 7.55 -19.38 13.03
CA ARG A 138 8.71 -20.06 13.67
C ARG A 138 9.36 -21.08 12.75
N ASP A 139 8.54 -21.80 11.98
CA ASP A 139 8.96 -22.71 10.93
C ASP A 139 8.40 -22.26 9.57
N PRO A 140 9.16 -21.46 8.82
CA PRO A 140 8.71 -21.01 7.50
C PRO A 140 8.65 -22.13 6.46
N ALA A 141 9.34 -23.27 6.67
CA ALA A 141 9.29 -24.39 5.74
C ALA A 141 7.91 -25.05 5.73
N ALA A 142 7.23 -25.13 6.89
CA ALA A 142 5.84 -25.57 6.99
C ALA A 142 4.87 -24.64 6.24
N GLY A 143 5.27 -23.42 5.92
CA GLY A 143 4.50 -22.51 5.09
C GLY A 143 4.25 -23.01 3.66
N ALA A 144 5.05 -23.95 3.17
CA ALA A 144 4.86 -24.56 1.85
C ALA A 144 3.65 -25.50 1.77
N ASP A 145 3.16 -25.98 2.90
CA ASP A 145 2.03 -26.91 2.99
C ASP A 145 0.71 -26.16 3.20
N GLY A 146 -0.38 -26.72 2.70
CA GLY A 146 -1.70 -26.15 2.79
C GLY A 146 -2.68 -26.79 1.80
N GLU A 147 -3.93 -26.36 1.87
CA GLU A 147 -5.04 -27.06 1.20
C GLU A 147 -5.58 -26.33 -0.04
N TYR A 148 -5.26 -25.05 -0.24
CA TYR A 148 -5.90 -24.24 -1.28
C TYR A 148 -5.03 -23.12 -1.84
N VAL A 149 -5.41 -22.64 -3.00
CA VAL A 149 -4.92 -21.39 -3.60
C VAL A 149 -5.76 -20.24 -3.04
N LEU A 150 -5.16 -19.37 -2.28
CA LEU A 150 -5.84 -18.23 -1.62
C LEU A 150 -5.71 -16.95 -2.43
N CYS A 151 -6.85 -16.32 -2.75
CA CYS A 151 -6.87 -14.90 -3.13
C CYS A 151 -7.55 -14.10 -2.02
N TYR A 152 -6.82 -13.16 -1.40
CA TYR A 152 -7.25 -12.45 -0.21
C TYR A 152 -6.99 -10.94 -0.30
N GLY A 153 -7.81 -10.13 0.42
CA GLY A 153 -7.70 -8.69 0.50
C GLY A 153 -8.53 -7.94 -0.55
N ARG A 154 -8.88 -6.68 -0.25
CA ARG A 154 -9.88 -5.89 -1.00
C ARG A 154 -9.29 -4.95 -2.05
N SER A 155 -8.13 -4.35 -1.76
CA SER A 155 -7.61 -3.24 -2.57
C SER A 155 -7.13 -3.70 -3.95
N GLN A 156 -7.75 -3.19 -5.01
CA GLN A 156 -7.35 -3.36 -6.40
C GLN A 156 -7.22 -4.81 -6.88
N ARG A 157 -7.91 -5.77 -6.26
CA ARG A 157 -7.88 -7.19 -6.68
C ARG A 157 -8.56 -7.37 -8.03
N ASP A 158 -7.90 -8.10 -8.93
CA ASP A 158 -8.48 -8.55 -10.19
C ASP A 158 -9.16 -9.91 -10.03
N TRP A 159 -10.36 -9.89 -9.45
CA TRP A 159 -11.17 -11.08 -9.22
C TRP A 159 -11.49 -11.83 -10.50
N LYS A 160 -11.66 -11.11 -11.62
CA LYS A 160 -11.94 -11.74 -12.91
C LYS A 160 -10.77 -12.62 -13.33
N THR A 161 -9.57 -12.10 -13.32
CA THR A 161 -8.34 -12.86 -13.65
C THR A 161 -8.16 -14.06 -12.72
N PHE A 162 -8.38 -13.89 -11.40
CA PHE A 162 -8.31 -15.00 -10.44
C PHE A 162 -9.31 -16.11 -10.78
N PHE A 163 -10.57 -15.78 -10.95
CA PHE A 163 -11.61 -16.79 -11.21
C PHE A 163 -11.43 -17.49 -12.55
N GLU A 164 -11.02 -16.77 -13.59
CA GLU A 164 -10.71 -17.38 -14.87
C GLU A 164 -9.50 -18.31 -14.79
N ALA A 165 -8.48 -17.97 -14.03
CA ALA A 165 -7.33 -18.85 -13.79
C ALA A 165 -7.75 -20.10 -13.00
N MET A 166 -8.56 -19.96 -11.94
CA MET A 166 -9.03 -21.10 -11.14
C MET A 166 -9.89 -22.08 -11.93
N LYS A 167 -10.65 -21.63 -12.92
CA LYS A 167 -11.38 -22.55 -13.84
C LYS A 167 -10.45 -23.43 -14.69
N ARG A 168 -9.17 -23.06 -14.86
CA ARG A 168 -8.18 -23.75 -15.70
C ARG A 168 -7.29 -24.71 -14.92
N VAL A 169 -7.42 -24.77 -13.60
CA VAL A 169 -6.65 -25.66 -12.73
C VAL A 169 -7.58 -26.53 -11.89
N PRO A 170 -7.18 -27.79 -11.55
CA PRO A 170 -8.03 -28.70 -10.78
C PRO A 170 -7.96 -28.46 -9.26
N TYR A 171 -7.15 -27.49 -8.81
CA TYR A 171 -6.85 -27.30 -7.39
C TYR A 171 -7.95 -26.55 -6.65
N PRO A 172 -8.13 -26.80 -5.34
CA PRO A 172 -9.04 -26.03 -4.51
C PRO A 172 -8.61 -24.57 -4.42
N GLY A 173 -9.52 -23.65 -4.63
CA GLY A 173 -9.35 -22.23 -4.39
C GLY A 173 -10.11 -21.75 -3.18
N ALA A 174 -9.68 -20.64 -2.58
CA ALA A 174 -10.35 -20.04 -1.46
C ALA A 174 -10.26 -18.52 -1.48
N THR A 175 -11.28 -17.89 -0.90
CA THR A 175 -11.29 -16.45 -0.58
C THR A 175 -12.22 -16.22 0.61
N SER A 176 -12.30 -14.98 1.12
CA SER A 176 -13.28 -14.61 2.14
C SER A 176 -14.35 -13.67 1.58
N ALA A 177 -15.54 -13.68 2.18
CA ALA A 177 -16.60 -12.75 1.82
C ALA A 177 -16.19 -11.29 2.04
N LEU A 178 -15.37 -11.01 3.05
CA LEU A 178 -14.84 -9.67 3.35
C LEU A 178 -13.86 -9.17 2.27
N SER A 179 -13.21 -10.07 1.56
CA SER A 179 -12.28 -9.74 0.47
C SER A 179 -13.02 -9.41 -0.83
N LEU A 180 -14.18 -10.00 -1.07
CA LEU A 180 -14.93 -9.87 -2.30
C LEU A 180 -15.67 -8.52 -2.42
N PRO A 181 -15.89 -8.03 -3.65
CA PRO A 181 -16.88 -6.99 -3.88
C PRO A 181 -18.26 -7.41 -3.34
N LYS A 182 -19.00 -6.50 -2.71
CA LYS A 182 -20.30 -6.77 -2.07
C LYS A 182 -21.26 -7.55 -2.97
N LYS A 183 -21.27 -7.27 -4.28
CA LYS A 183 -22.12 -7.96 -5.27
C LYS A 183 -21.78 -9.44 -5.39
N LEU A 184 -20.49 -9.81 -5.38
CA LEU A 184 -20.02 -11.20 -5.46
C LEU A 184 -20.17 -11.92 -4.13
N ALA A 185 -19.87 -11.25 -3.01
CA ALA A 185 -20.03 -11.82 -1.68
C ALA A 185 -21.47 -12.26 -1.39
N ARG A 186 -22.47 -11.53 -1.94
CA ARG A 186 -23.90 -11.86 -1.81
C ARG A 186 -24.39 -12.96 -2.78
N ARG A 187 -23.58 -13.38 -3.74
CA ARG A 187 -23.93 -14.36 -4.78
C ARG A 187 -22.82 -15.41 -4.92
N PRO A 188 -22.62 -16.28 -3.90
CA PRO A 188 -21.54 -17.27 -3.92
C PRO A 188 -21.63 -18.25 -5.10
N GLY A 189 -22.83 -18.49 -5.64
CA GLY A 189 -23.03 -19.30 -6.84
C GLY A 189 -22.40 -18.75 -8.13
N LEU A 190 -21.89 -17.49 -8.13
CA LEU A 190 -21.11 -16.94 -9.23
C LEU A 190 -19.61 -17.28 -9.15
N LEU A 191 -19.16 -17.88 -8.06
CA LEU A 191 -17.78 -18.31 -7.93
C LEU A 191 -17.52 -19.59 -8.75
N PRO A 192 -16.29 -19.82 -9.22
CA PRO A 192 -15.91 -21.10 -9.81
C PRO A 192 -16.20 -22.27 -8.82
N LYS A 193 -16.60 -23.42 -9.37
CA LYS A 193 -16.98 -24.61 -8.55
C LYS A 193 -15.89 -25.05 -7.57
N ASN A 194 -14.63 -24.84 -7.93
CA ASN A 194 -13.47 -25.18 -7.10
C ASN A 194 -13.02 -24.03 -6.17
N VAL A 195 -13.76 -22.91 -6.06
CA VAL A 195 -13.45 -21.80 -5.16
C VAL A 195 -14.49 -21.70 -4.05
N ARG A 196 -14.04 -21.87 -2.80
CA ARG A 196 -14.89 -21.77 -1.61
C ARG A 196 -14.71 -20.44 -0.86
N LEU A 197 -15.76 -20.05 -0.11
CA LEU A 197 -15.67 -18.94 0.85
C LEU A 197 -15.22 -19.48 2.21
N LEU A 198 -14.23 -18.82 2.78
CA LEU A 198 -13.77 -19.10 4.15
C LEU A 198 -14.44 -18.12 5.12
N ALA A 199 -14.70 -18.58 6.33
CA ALA A 199 -15.12 -17.73 7.44
C ALA A 199 -13.99 -16.77 7.81
N ASP A 200 -14.32 -15.48 7.91
CA ASP A 200 -13.38 -14.40 8.18
C ASP A 200 -14.03 -13.39 9.12
N GLU A 201 -13.34 -13.06 10.20
CA GLU A 201 -13.82 -12.18 11.27
C GLU A 201 -13.17 -10.80 11.24
N ASP A 202 -12.38 -10.50 10.19
CA ASP A 202 -11.56 -9.27 10.07
C ASP A 202 -10.60 -9.06 11.25
N THR A 203 -10.14 -10.15 11.85
CA THR A 203 -9.17 -10.14 12.95
C THR A 203 -7.81 -10.64 12.50
N GLN A 204 -6.76 -10.29 13.25
CA GLN A 204 -5.42 -10.82 12.98
C GLN A 204 -5.37 -12.35 13.09
N ALA A 205 -6.05 -12.92 14.08
CA ALA A 205 -6.13 -14.38 14.25
C ALA A 205 -6.80 -15.06 13.05
N SER A 206 -7.90 -14.49 12.54
CA SER A 206 -8.57 -14.98 11.32
C SER A 206 -7.65 -14.89 10.10
N GLN A 207 -6.92 -13.79 9.93
CA GLN A 207 -5.95 -13.65 8.85
C GLN A 207 -4.85 -14.70 8.92
N VAL A 208 -4.26 -14.92 10.11
CA VAL A 208 -3.25 -15.97 10.31
C VAL A 208 -3.81 -17.33 9.91
N ARG A 209 -4.99 -17.71 10.42
CA ARG A 209 -5.64 -19.00 10.12
C ARG A 209 -5.87 -19.17 8.61
N ILE A 210 -6.43 -18.16 7.94
CA ILE A 210 -6.76 -18.20 6.51
C ILE A 210 -5.48 -18.27 5.66
N ILE A 211 -4.45 -17.49 5.98
CA ILE A 211 -3.21 -17.48 5.21
C ILE A 211 -2.40 -18.75 5.48
N SER A 212 -2.34 -19.22 6.73
CA SER A 212 -1.61 -20.46 7.08
C SER A 212 -2.19 -21.70 6.41
N GLY A 213 -3.51 -21.79 6.24
CA GLY A 213 -4.15 -22.91 5.53
C GLY A 213 -3.96 -22.90 4.01
N ALA A 214 -3.42 -21.83 3.45
CA ALA A 214 -3.15 -21.76 2.01
C ALA A 214 -1.88 -22.51 1.64
N LYS A 215 -1.89 -23.21 0.51
CA LYS A 215 -0.70 -23.75 -0.15
C LYS A 215 0.01 -22.65 -0.98
N LEU A 216 -0.78 -21.82 -1.65
CA LEU A 216 -0.32 -20.66 -2.41
C LEU A 216 -1.15 -19.43 -2.08
N VAL A 217 -0.53 -18.26 -2.04
CA VAL A 217 -1.25 -16.97 -1.95
C VAL A 217 -1.11 -16.24 -3.27
N VAL A 218 -2.24 -15.86 -3.86
CA VAL A 218 -2.30 -15.24 -5.18
C VAL A 218 -2.86 -13.83 -5.06
N LEU A 219 -2.13 -12.86 -5.59
CA LEU A 219 -2.44 -11.44 -5.52
C LEU A 219 -2.55 -10.84 -6.93
N PRO A 220 -3.62 -11.17 -7.68
CA PRO A 220 -3.86 -10.56 -8.96
C PRO A 220 -4.32 -9.12 -8.77
N ILE A 221 -3.61 -8.18 -9.37
CA ILE A 221 -3.85 -6.76 -9.24
C ILE A 221 -4.35 -6.20 -10.58
N LEU A 222 -5.34 -5.31 -10.52
CA LEU A 222 -5.90 -4.67 -11.70
C LEU A 222 -4.82 -3.94 -12.52
N LYS A 223 -4.85 -4.08 -13.84
CA LYS A 223 -3.95 -3.36 -14.78
C LYS A 223 -3.96 -1.84 -14.59
N SER A 224 -5.04 -1.28 -14.05
CA SER A 224 -5.17 0.16 -13.80
C SER A 224 -4.51 0.64 -12.51
N ASN A 225 -4.04 -0.26 -11.66
CA ASN A 225 -3.40 0.10 -10.40
C ASN A 225 -2.07 0.81 -10.63
N LEU A 226 -1.83 1.89 -9.88
CA LEU A 226 -0.58 2.64 -9.89
C LEU A 226 0.08 2.69 -8.51
N ALA A 227 -0.49 2.04 -7.51
CA ALA A 227 -0.07 2.12 -6.11
C ALA A 227 0.40 0.77 -5.55
N ALA A 228 0.79 0.75 -4.27
CA ALA A 228 1.26 -0.44 -3.54
C ALA A 228 0.16 -1.43 -3.15
N SER A 229 -0.94 -1.51 -3.93
CA SER A 229 -2.08 -2.36 -3.59
C SER A 229 -1.70 -3.83 -3.54
N GLY A 230 -2.06 -4.49 -2.43
CA GLY A 230 -1.74 -5.90 -2.22
C GLY A 230 -0.51 -6.16 -1.37
N LEU A 231 0.33 -5.16 -1.18
CA LEU A 231 1.60 -5.30 -0.49
C LEU A 231 1.44 -5.80 0.96
N SER A 232 0.44 -5.29 1.69
CA SER A 232 0.18 -5.74 3.07
C SER A 232 -0.12 -7.23 3.17
N ILE A 233 -1.01 -7.75 2.30
CA ILE A 233 -1.33 -9.18 2.28
C ILE A 233 -0.15 -10.00 1.77
N GLY A 234 0.60 -9.48 0.79
CA GLY A 234 1.85 -10.12 0.32
C GLY A 234 2.84 -10.32 1.45
N LEU A 235 3.16 -9.26 2.18
CA LEU A 235 4.10 -9.32 3.30
C LEU A 235 3.59 -10.18 4.47
N ASN A 236 2.28 -10.16 4.74
CA ASN A 236 1.68 -11.04 5.74
C ASN A 236 1.80 -12.53 5.34
N ALA A 237 1.59 -12.85 4.06
CA ALA A 237 1.80 -14.21 3.55
C ALA A 237 3.29 -14.61 3.58
N MET A 238 4.18 -13.70 3.21
CA MET A 238 5.63 -13.90 3.28
C MET A 238 6.10 -14.12 4.72
N ALA A 239 5.56 -13.38 5.70
CA ALA A 239 5.85 -13.58 7.12
C ALA A 239 5.49 -14.98 7.62
N LEU A 240 4.50 -15.61 7.00
CA LEU A 240 4.07 -16.99 7.28
C LEU A 240 4.75 -18.03 6.36
N GLY A 241 5.81 -17.67 5.63
CA GLY A 241 6.57 -18.58 4.78
C GLY A 241 5.83 -19.03 3.52
N LYS A 242 4.77 -18.33 3.11
CA LYS A 242 3.97 -18.72 1.95
C LYS A 242 4.65 -18.33 0.63
N CYS A 243 4.56 -19.21 -0.36
CA CYS A 243 4.84 -18.86 -1.74
C CYS A 243 3.74 -17.94 -2.25
N VAL A 244 4.14 -16.74 -2.70
CA VAL A 244 3.23 -15.70 -3.18
C VAL A 244 3.38 -15.55 -4.69
N ILE A 245 2.24 -15.49 -5.40
CA ILE A 245 2.17 -15.17 -6.83
C ILE A 245 1.48 -13.81 -6.96
N GLY A 246 2.15 -12.80 -7.51
CA GLY A 246 1.62 -11.46 -7.68
C GLY A 246 1.60 -11.02 -9.14
N SER A 247 0.76 -10.02 -9.47
CA SER A 247 0.82 -9.39 -10.77
C SER A 247 2.00 -8.43 -10.88
N GLU A 248 2.71 -8.45 -12.01
CA GLU A 248 3.67 -7.40 -12.36
C GLU A 248 3.04 -6.01 -12.26
N GLY A 249 3.83 -5.03 -11.82
CA GLY A 249 3.39 -3.65 -11.69
C GLY A 249 3.92 -2.96 -10.43
N PRO A 250 3.49 -1.72 -10.16
CA PRO A 250 4.07 -0.87 -9.11
C PRO A 250 4.09 -1.50 -7.72
N ALA A 251 3.10 -2.35 -7.41
CA ALA A 251 3.00 -2.98 -6.11
C ALA A 251 4.13 -3.96 -5.80
N PHE A 252 4.68 -4.64 -6.82
CA PHE A 252 5.59 -5.76 -6.60
C PHE A 252 6.87 -5.66 -7.43
N THR A 253 6.79 -5.21 -8.69
CA THR A 253 7.95 -5.12 -9.57
C THR A 253 8.96 -4.09 -9.05
N GLY A 254 10.23 -4.50 -8.96
CA GLY A 254 11.32 -3.67 -8.42
C GLY A 254 11.33 -3.58 -6.88
N ILE A 255 10.38 -4.26 -6.19
CA ILE A 255 10.39 -4.48 -4.74
C ILE A 255 10.82 -5.93 -4.45
N PHE A 256 10.19 -6.88 -5.13
CA PHE A 256 10.46 -8.31 -5.00
C PHE A 256 11.07 -8.86 -6.29
N SER A 257 11.97 -9.81 -6.15
CA SER A 257 12.57 -10.59 -7.23
C SER A 257 12.26 -12.07 -7.05
N GLU A 258 13.08 -12.79 -6.33
CA GLU A 258 12.93 -14.22 -6.07
C GLU A 258 12.05 -14.55 -4.86
N GLU A 259 11.61 -13.53 -4.13
CA GLU A 259 10.72 -13.63 -2.98
C GLU A 259 9.24 -13.80 -3.39
N MET A 260 8.94 -13.56 -4.67
CA MET A 260 7.59 -13.62 -5.23
C MET A 260 7.62 -14.07 -6.68
N LEU A 261 6.76 -15.00 -7.04
CA LEU A 261 6.52 -15.31 -8.45
C LEU A 261 5.65 -14.21 -9.05
N GLN A 262 6.03 -13.67 -10.20
CA GLN A 262 5.29 -12.58 -10.84
C GLN A 262 4.72 -13.02 -12.19
N VAL A 263 3.52 -12.53 -12.51
CA VAL A 263 2.81 -12.82 -13.77
C VAL A 263 2.28 -11.53 -14.39
N PRO A 264 2.10 -11.45 -15.70
CA PRO A 264 1.50 -10.30 -16.35
C PRO A 264 0.10 -9.99 -15.78
N PRO A 265 -0.24 -8.71 -15.51
CA PRO A 265 -1.54 -8.36 -14.94
C PRO A 265 -2.68 -8.58 -15.94
N GLY A 266 -3.77 -9.20 -15.46
CA GLY A 266 -4.97 -9.51 -16.27
C GLY A 266 -4.77 -10.62 -17.30
N ASP A 267 -3.80 -11.51 -17.06
CA ASP A 267 -3.54 -12.71 -17.84
C ASP A 267 -3.90 -13.96 -17.02
N PRO A 268 -5.09 -14.54 -17.23
CA PRO A 268 -5.51 -15.73 -16.50
C PRO A 268 -4.78 -17.01 -16.92
N ASP A 269 -4.22 -17.08 -18.15
CA ASP A 269 -3.49 -18.24 -18.61
C ASP A 269 -2.10 -18.29 -17.97
N ALA A 270 -1.37 -17.17 -17.95
CA ALA A 270 -0.10 -17.06 -17.24
C ALA A 270 -0.27 -17.32 -15.73
N LEU A 271 -1.36 -16.81 -15.14
CA LEU A 271 -1.66 -17.06 -13.73
C LEU A 271 -1.94 -18.53 -13.45
N ALA A 272 -2.77 -19.19 -14.28
CA ALA A 272 -3.08 -20.62 -14.15
C ALA A 272 -1.83 -21.51 -14.32
N ALA A 273 -0.98 -21.20 -15.30
CA ALA A 273 0.29 -21.91 -15.52
C ALA A 273 1.22 -21.77 -14.30
N THR A 274 1.35 -20.56 -13.75
CA THR A 274 2.18 -20.31 -12.57
C THR A 274 1.61 -20.98 -11.31
N ILE A 275 0.28 -20.96 -11.12
CA ILE A 275 -0.40 -21.70 -10.04
C ILE A 275 -0.08 -23.20 -10.16
N ARG A 276 -0.23 -23.81 -11.36
CA ARG A 276 0.07 -25.23 -11.59
C ARG A 276 1.50 -25.56 -11.24
N ARG A 277 2.46 -24.81 -11.81
CA ARG A 277 3.88 -25.00 -11.55
C ARG A 277 4.19 -24.91 -10.05
N ALA A 278 3.71 -23.85 -9.35
CA ALA A 278 3.99 -23.69 -7.93
C ALA A 278 3.24 -24.68 -7.03
N TRP A 279 2.10 -25.23 -7.49
CA TRP A 279 1.35 -26.25 -6.77
C TRP A 279 2.04 -27.62 -6.82
N GLU A 280 2.61 -27.97 -7.96
CA GLU A 280 3.22 -29.27 -8.22
C GLU A 280 4.71 -29.33 -7.83
N ASP A 281 5.44 -28.21 -7.89
CA ASP A 281 6.86 -28.12 -7.58
C ASP A 281 7.07 -27.68 -6.11
N ASP A 282 7.27 -28.65 -5.21
CA ASP A 282 7.49 -28.43 -3.78
C ASP A 282 8.78 -27.65 -3.51
N GLU A 283 9.85 -27.91 -4.28
CA GLU A 283 11.13 -27.23 -4.11
C GLU A 283 11.03 -25.74 -4.47
N LEU A 284 10.41 -25.43 -5.62
CA LEU A 284 10.12 -24.04 -6.00
C LEU A 284 9.33 -23.32 -4.90
N ARG A 285 8.30 -23.98 -4.39
CA ARG A 285 7.40 -23.42 -3.40
C ARG A 285 8.12 -23.13 -2.07
N ARG A 286 8.87 -24.09 -1.56
CA ARG A 286 9.65 -23.93 -0.32
C ARG A 286 10.73 -22.89 -0.47
N ARG A 287 11.51 -22.92 -1.56
CA ARG A 287 12.56 -21.94 -1.81
C ARG A 287 12.01 -20.51 -1.88
N THR A 288 10.92 -20.30 -2.64
CA THR A 288 10.26 -18.99 -2.74
C THR A 288 9.72 -18.54 -1.39
N GLY A 289 9.04 -19.43 -0.63
CA GLY A 289 8.51 -19.14 0.70
C GLY A 289 9.59 -18.77 1.73
N MET A 290 10.72 -19.47 1.71
CA MET A 290 11.85 -19.17 2.58
C MET A 290 12.46 -17.78 2.30
N ARG A 291 12.67 -17.43 1.02
CA ARG A 291 13.15 -16.11 0.62
C ARG A 291 12.14 -15.01 1.00
N ALA A 292 10.86 -15.28 0.76
CA ALA A 292 9.77 -14.41 1.16
C ALA A 292 9.76 -14.13 2.67
N HIS A 293 9.93 -15.17 3.48
CA HIS A 293 9.99 -15.04 4.94
C HIS A 293 11.20 -14.21 5.39
N GLN A 294 12.38 -14.44 4.82
CA GLN A 294 13.58 -13.65 5.11
C GLN A 294 13.38 -12.17 4.75
N TYR A 295 12.70 -11.89 3.63
CA TYR A 295 12.35 -10.52 3.27
C TYR A 295 11.39 -9.88 4.30
N ALA A 296 10.33 -10.60 4.68
CA ALA A 296 9.36 -10.11 5.67
C ALA A 296 10.00 -9.84 7.04
N ALA A 297 10.96 -10.66 7.45
CA ALA A 297 11.74 -10.46 8.68
C ALA A 297 12.53 -9.13 8.64
N LYS A 298 13.16 -8.82 7.51
CA LYS A 298 13.89 -7.55 7.31
C LYS A 298 12.93 -6.35 7.19
N ALA A 299 11.72 -6.56 6.65
CA ALA A 299 10.73 -5.50 6.50
C ALA A 299 10.21 -4.96 7.84
N GLY A 300 10.29 -5.76 8.90
CA GLY A 300 9.90 -5.35 10.24
C GLY A 300 8.39 -5.21 10.45
N GLY A 301 8.02 -4.59 11.56
CA GLY A 301 6.64 -4.46 12.04
C GLY A 301 6.07 -3.04 11.97
N ARG A 302 5.09 -2.79 12.84
CA ARG A 302 4.33 -1.52 12.88
C ARG A 302 5.21 -0.34 13.27
N ASP A 303 6.07 -0.50 14.26
CA ASP A 303 6.89 0.60 14.75
C ASP A 303 7.96 0.99 13.73
N ASP A 304 8.49 0.01 13.01
CA ASP A 304 9.46 0.26 11.94
C ASP A 304 8.87 1.10 10.80
N ILE A 305 7.61 0.89 10.41
CA ILE A 305 6.98 1.71 9.35
C ILE A 305 6.74 3.14 9.83
N TYR A 306 6.35 3.33 11.10
CA TYR A 306 6.20 4.67 11.65
C TYR A 306 7.53 5.42 11.65
N GLN A 307 8.60 4.77 12.12
CA GLN A 307 9.93 5.37 12.12
C GLN A 307 10.39 5.74 10.71
N ARG A 308 10.22 4.85 9.72
CA ARG A 308 10.58 5.14 8.31
C ARG A 308 9.81 6.32 7.73
N VAL A 309 8.53 6.46 8.05
CA VAL A 309 7.72 7.61 7.59
C VAL A 309 8.13 8.89 8.30
N ILE A 310 8.46 8.83 9.59
CA ILE A 310 9.03 9.95 10.34
C ILE A 310 10.36 10.37 9.70
N ASP A 311 11.26 9.43 9.45
CA ASP A 311 12.59 9.71 8.88
C ASP A 311 12.47 10.32 7.48
N ALA A 312 11.59 9.79 6.62
CA ALA A 312 11.33 10.34 5.30
C ALA A 312 10.75 11.76 5.37
N THR A 313 9.84 12.02 6.32
CA THR A 313 9.26 13.35 6.55
C THR A 313 10.32 14.33 7.05
N ALA A 314 11.13 13.93 8.02
CA ALA A 314 12.18 14.75 8.60
C ALA A 314 13.28 15.08 7.60
N LEU A 315 13.69 14.10 6.80
CA LEU A 315 14.66 14.28 5.73
C LEU A 315 14.17 15.32 4.69
N TRP A 316 12.93 15.13 4.23
CA TRP A 316 12.31 16.08 3.30
C TRP A 316 12.22 17.49 3.92
N TYR A 317 11.80 17.60 5.20
CA TYR A 317 11.65 18.87 5.88
C TYR A 317 12.99 19.63 5.99
N THR A 318 14.04 18.93 6.41
CA THR A 318 15.38 19.52 6.52
C THR A 318 15.97 19.95 5.19
N GLN A 319 15.67 19.25 4.11
CA GLN A 319 16.18 19.56 2.78
C GLN A 319 15.38 20.63 2.04
N GLN A 320 14.06 20.70 2.25
CA GLN A 320 13.18 21.51 1.40
C GLN A 320 12.52 22.69 2.15
N VAL A 321 12.36 22.61 3.46
CA VAL A 321 11.62 23.61 4.23
C VAL A 321 12.56 24.49 5.05
N LEU A 322 13.46 23.90 5.83
CA LEU A 322 14.40 24.66 6.67
C LEU A 322 15.28 25.63 5.88
N PRO A 323 15.87 25.27 4.73
CA PRO A 323 16.69 26.21 3.96
C PRO A 323 15.92 27.43 3.44
N ARG A 324 14.62 27.27 3.16
CA ARG A 324 13.75 28.37 2.70
C ARG A 324 13.33 29.32 3.82
N GLY A 325 13.26 28.81 5.07
CA GLY A 325 12.97 29.62 6.25
C GLY A 325 14.15 30.39 6.81
N MET A 326 15.36 30.04 6.39
CA MET A 326 16.62 30.69 6.80
C MET A 326 17.09 31.81 5.85
N GLN A 327 16.34 32.13 4.80
CA GLN A 327 16.67 33.36 4.04
C GLN A 327 16.36 34.56 4.97
N PRO A 328 17.40 35.35 5.35
CA PRO A 328 17.16 36.60 6.06
C PRO A 328 16.31 37.48 5.17
N LEU A 329 15.37 38.18 5.80
CA LEU A 329 14.76 39.36 5.21
C LEU A 329 15.89 40.34 4.91
N ASN A 330 16.63 40.14 3.82
CA ASN A 330 17.59 41.11 3.33
C ASN A 330 16.81 42.19 2.60
N GLU A 331 16.72 43.31 3.30
CA GLU A 331 16.87 44.65 2.74
C GLU A 331 16.14 44.90 1.41
N VAL A 332 14.86 45.31 1.53
CA VAL A 332 14.32 46.25 0.56
C VAL A 332 14.79 47.62 1.03
N GLY A 333 15.92 48.06 0.44
CA GLY A 333 16.30 49.43 0.43
C GLY A 333 15.47 50.24 -0.56
#